data_17a646cd6696ef06bdee58be309bf8ec
#
_entry.id   17a646cd6696ef06bdee58be309bf8ec
#
_cell.length_a   1.000
_cell.length_b   1.000
_cell.length_c   1.000
_cell.angle_alpha   90.00
_cell.angle_beta   90.00
_cell.angle_gamma   90.00
#
_symmetry.space_group_name_H-M   'P 1'
#
loop_
_entity.id
_entity.type
_entity.pdbx_description
1 polymer ?
#
loop_
_entity_poly.entity_id
_entity_poly.type
_entity_poly.pdbx_seq_one_letter_code
_entity_poly.pdbx_strand_id
1 'polypeptide(L)'
;MSRRGAAGRTKQAMGKISKETIDKVKEATNVVDVLDDCGVELHKRGVNYVALCPFHDDKMLGNFVVSPTKNIYHCFACGKTGDGLKYLMEHEHMKFVEAIKWLGQKYTIEVEGAEDVKLKPKKITKAVPRIEEKPKPLLILPMSMVTAREATDNDTLCNWLRQLPWGPMQQATLERVLKDYHVGHSKDEKTIWWQIDYDGQVRTGKLMKYKTDGHRDREDKNSFDWIHNRLKKARYWSESEKQMETCLFGIHLAKVYPKATINIVESEKTAVIMAIAYGNPTSNIWIATGGMSFLSRSKLAKLIEGKRKILLYPDQDGIEKWRAKMKEIGYVNMRLAKSLVIDPKNPKKDCGDYIIEKLYEIDAERKKKELGNEPTAEELERYNTEQCKLLDLIRSNPTVDELIAIFELEILI
;
A
#
# COMPACT_ATOMS: atom_id res chain seq x y z
N MET A 1 -31.73 52.00 65.22
CA MET A 1 -31.30 50.62 65.39
C MET A 1 -31.16 50.00 64.02
N SER A 2 -29.94 49.71 63.67
CA SER A 2 -29.43 49.19 62.40
C SER A 2 -29.81 47.75 62.16
N ARG A 3 -30.12 47.36 60.93
CA ARG A 3 -29.79 46.01 60.37
C ARG A 3 -29.41 46.13 58.93
N ARG A 4 -28.12 45.85 58.69
CA ARG A 4 -27.50 45.70 57.40
C ARG A 4 -28.01 44.41 56.74
N GLY A 5 -28.54 44.52 55.54
CA GLY A 5 -28.81 43.35 54.65
C GLY A 5 -27.57 42.97 53.87
N ALA A 6 -27.10 41.75 54.07
CA ALA A 6 -25.99 41.15 53.31
C ALA A 6 -26.47 40.72 51.92
N ALA A 7 -25.88 41.30 50.87
CA ALA A 7 -26.09 40.86 49.49
C ALA A 7 -25.39 39.50 49.27
N GLY A 8 -26.20 38.46 49.19
CA GLY A 8 -25.74 37.14 48.79
C GLY A 8 -25.27 37.14 47.31
N ARG A 9 -23.96 36.99 47.06
CA ARG A 9 -23.45 36.67 45.74
C ARG A 9 -23.83 35.22 45.41
N THR A 10 -24.84 35.06 44.59
CA THR A 10 -25.17 33.79 43.96
C THR A 10 -23.99 33.37 43.08
N LYS A 11 -23.30 32.31 43.47
CA LYS A 11 -22.37 31.58 42.58
C LYS A 11 -23.19 31.03 41.43
N GLN A 12 -23.08 31.65 40.24
CA GLN A 12 -23.62 31.11 39.03
C GLN A 12 -22.95 29.76 38.79
N ALA A 13 -23.72 28.67 38.79
CA ALA A 13 -23.27 27.35 38.46
C ALA A 13 -22.78 27.37 36.99
N MET A 14 -21.49 27.11 36.78
CA MET A 14 -20.94 26.92 35.46
C MET A 14 -21.69 25.76 34.78
N GLY A 15 -22.52 26.10 33.79
CA GLY A 15 -23.27 25.12 32.98
C GLY A 15 -22.32 24.07 32.39
N LYS A 16 -22.64 22.81 32.63
CA LYS A 16 -21.91 21.69 31.97
C LYS A 16 -22.28 21.70 30.50
N ILE A 17 -21.27 21.78 29.61
CA ILE A 17 -21.46 21.61 28.16
C ILE A 17 -22.08 20.23 27.93
N SER A 18 -23.13 20.16 27.12
CA SER A 18 -23.83 18.91 26.85
C SER A 18 -22.91 17.94 26.08
N LYS A 19 -23.09 16.63 26.30
CA LYS A 19 -22.33 15.61 25.58
C LYS A 19 -22.54 15.73 24.07
N GLU A 20 -23.76 16.03 23.65
CA GLU A 20 -24.12 16.21 22.24
C GLU A 20 -23.34 17.37 21.58
N THR A 21 -23.22 18.51 22.30
CA THR A 21 -22.41 19.65 21.83
C THR A 21 -20.91 19.27 21.70
N ILE A 22 -20.37 18.53 22.68
CA ILE A 22 -18.98 18.07 22.66
C ILE A 22 -18.75 17.15 21.45
N ASP A 23 -19.66 16.22 21.21
CA ASP A 23 -19.54 15.27 20.09
C ASP A 23 -19.63 16.00 18.74
N LYS A 24 -20.56 16.94 18.57
CA LYS A 24 -20.66 17.81 17.38
C LYS A 24 -19.37 18.60 17.12
N VAL A 25 -18.80 19.20 18.17
CA VAL A 25 -17.56 19.96 18.07
C VAL A 25 -16.40 19.06 17.66
N LYS A 26 -16.29 17.87 18.26
CA LYS A 26 -15.24 16.90 17.91
C LYS A 26 -15.35 16.40 16.47
N GLU A 27 -16.56 16.11 16.01
CA GLU A 27 -16.83 15.64 14.66
C GLU A 27 -16.49 16.70 13.60
N ALA A 28 -16.80 17.96 13.87
CA ALA A 28 -16.48 19.07 13.00
C ALA A 28 -15.00 19.47 13.02
N THR A 29 -14.25 19.06 14.05
CA THR A 29 -12.85 19.47 14.23
C THR A 29 -11.94 18.78 13.23
N ASN A 30 -11.20 19.57 12.43
CA ASN A 30 -10.15 19.10 11.53
C ASN A 30 -8.79 19.38 12.17
N VAL A 31 -7.99 18.34 12.39
CA VAL A 31 -6.67 18.46 13.03
C VAL A 31 -5.70 19.33 12.23
N VAL A 32 -5.77 19.29 10.90
CA VAL A 32 -4.89 20.11 10.01
C VAL A 32 -5.19 21.60 10.24
N ASP A 33 -6.48 21.97 10.22
CA ASP A 33 -6.90 23.36 10.40
C ASP A 33 -6.56 23.90 11.79
N VAL A 34 -6.64 23.05 12.83
CA VAL A 34 -6.28 23.41 14.20
C VAL A 34 -4.78 23.65 14.34
N LEU A 35 -3.97 22.77 13.77
CA LEU A 35 -2.51 22.89 13.80
C LEU A 35 -2.02 24.11 13.00
N ASP A 36 -2.62 24.36 11.85
CA ASP A 36 -2.31 25.54 11.02
C ASP A 36 -2.64 26.84 11.77
N ASP A 37 -3.81 26.95 12.39
CA ASP A 37 -4.20 28.08 13.22
C ASP A 37 -3.26 28.28 14.42
N CYS A 38 -2.76 27.18 14.97
CA CYS A 38 -1.77 27.21 16.05
C CYS A 38 -0.34 27.50 15.56
N GLY A 39 -0.16 27.72 14.24
CA GLY A 39 1.10 28.12 13.61
C GLY A 39 2.11 27.00 13.48
N VAL A 40 1.66 25.76 13.45
CA VAL A 40 2.48 24.63 13.07
C VAL A 40 2.65 24.67 11.55
N GLU A 41 3.87 24.76 11.08
CA GLU A 41 4.17 24.79 9.65
C GLU A 41 4.00 23.39 9.07
N LEU A 42 2.88 23.16 8.38
CA LEU A 42 2.50 21.87 7.83
C LEU A 42 2.94 21.74 6.37
N HIS A 43 3.78 20.76 6.10
CA HIS A 43 4.25 20.43 4.74
C HIS A 43 3.52 19.19 4.22
N LYS A 44 2.87 19.31 3.08
CA LYS A 44 2.13 18.19 2.48
C LYS A 44 3.09 17.09 1.99
N ARG A 45 2.86 15.86 2.45
CA ARG A 45 3.65 14.67 2.05
C ARG A 45 2.69 13.53 1.68
N GLY A 46 2.37 13.43 0.40
CA GLY A 46 1.36 12.49 -0.08
C GLY A 46 -0.04 12.84 0.44
N VAL A 47 -0.70 11.89 1.10
CA VAL A 47 -2.02 12.07 1.73
C VAL A 47 -1.95 12.68 3.13
N ASN A 48 -0.77 12.76 3.72
CA ASN A 48 -0.53 13.30 5.06
C ASN A 48 0.20 14.64 4.99
N TYR A 49 0.30 15.30 6.16
CA TYR A 49 1.19 16.43 6.36
C TYR A 49 2.31 16.04 7.33
N VAL A 50 3.44 16.70 7.23
CA VAL A 50 4.57 16.56 8.14
C VAL A 50 5.01 17.92 8.65
N ALA A 51 5.52 17.96 9.87
CA ALA A 51 6.04 19.16 10.49
C ALA A 51 7.22 18.84 11.41
N LEU A 52 7.89 19.85 11.92
CA LEU A 52 8.69 19.72 13.13
C LEU A 52 7.73 19.55 14.32
N CYS A 53 8.07 18.67 15.24
CA CYS A 53 7.18 18.40 16.37
C CYS A 53 7.11 19.60 17.32
N PRO A 54 5.93 20.15 17.63
CA PRO A 54 5.81 21.28 18.53
C PRO A 54 5.97 20.91 20.02
N PHE A 55 6.00 19.62 20.34
CA PHE A 55 6.06 19.12 21.72
C PHE A 55 7.49 18.89 22.24
N HIS A 56 8.52 18.95 21.39
CA HIS A 56 9.93 18.80 21.76
C HIS A 56 10.81 19.55 20.76
N ASP A 57 12.07 19.78 21.11
CA ASP A 57 13.05 20.40 20.22
C ASP A 57 13.39 19.44 19.06
N ASP A 58 12.52 19.44 18.04
CA ASP A 58 12.62 18.58 16.88
C ASP A 58 13.44 19.28 15.79
N LYS A 59 14.50 18.59 15.33
CA LYS A 59 15.38 19.07 14.25
C LYS A 59 15.16 18.34 12.94
N MET A 60 14.21 17.38 12.92
CA MET A 60 14.00 16.51 11.75
C MET A 60 12.56 16.60 11.24
N LEU A 61 12.38 17.31 10.14
CA LEU A 61 11.08 17.38 9.46
C LEU A 61 10.60 15.96 9.06
N GLY A 62 9.42 15.59 9.54
CA GLY A 62 8.81 14.29 9.23
C GLY A 62 8.65 13.36 10.43
N ASN A 63 9.22 13.70 11.60
CA ASN A 63 8.91 13.00 12.84
C ASN A 63 7.45 13.22 13.26
N PHE A 64 6.93 14.43 13.05
CA PHE A 64 5.55 14.78 13.34
C PHE A 64 4.71 14.64 12.08
N VAL A 65 3.83 13.66 12.08
CA VAL A 65 2.95 13.32 10.95
C VAL A 65 1.50 13.61 11.32
N VAL A 66 0.79 14.30 10.44
CA VAL A 66 -0.63 14.62 10.58
C VAL A 66 -1.39 13.91 9.48
N SER A 67 -2.36 13.09 9.86
CA SER A 67 -3.23 12.35 8.96
C SER A 67 -4.61 13.01 8.88
N PRO A 68 -4.95 13.70 7.78
CA PRO A 68 -6.29 14.27 7.61
C PRO A 68 -7.38 13.21 7.61
N THR A 69 -7.10 12.05 7.00
CA THR A 69 -8.06 10.95 6.87
C THR A 69 -8.42 10.31 8.21
N LYS A 70 -7.44 10.23 9.13
CA LYS A 70 -7.64 9.71 10.48
C LYS A 70 -7.96 10.81 11.49
N ASN A 71 -7.83 12.07 11.07
CA ASN A 71 -8.00 13.26 11.89
C ASN A 71 -7.14 13.27 13.16
N ILE A 72 -5.86 12.80 13.06
CA ILE A 72 -4.92 12.72 14.18
C ILE A 72 -3.53 13.19 13.77
N TYR A 73 -2.72 13.59 14.76
CA TYR A 73 -1.28 13.73 14.64
C TYR A 73 -0.55 12.63 15.42
N HIS A 74 0.67 12.32 14.99
CA HIS A 74 1.58 11.41 15.69
C HIS A 74 3.03 11.84 15.47
N CYS A 75 3.80 11.92 16.57
CA CYS A 75 5.25 12.12 16.51
C CYS A 75 5.97 10.81 16.75
N PHE A 76 6.74 10.36 15.78
CA PHE A 76 7.51 9.12 15.87
C PHE A 76 8.78 9.23 16.73
N ALA A 77 9.21 10.46 17.07
CA ALA A 77 10.37 10.67 17.93
C ALA A 77 9.99 10.71 19.42
N CYS A 78 8.95 11.48 19.80
CA CYS A 78 8.57 11.61 21.21
C CYS A 78 7.29 10.84 21.60
N GLY A 79 6.64 10.15 20.66
CA GLY A 79 5.44 9.36 20.90
C GLY A 79 4.15 10.16 21.13
N LYS A 80 4.18 11.49 21.10
CA LYS A 80 2.99 12.33 21.24
C LYS A 80 2.00 12.06 20.11
N THR A 81 0.73 11.83 20.49
CA THR A 81 -0.36 11.57 19.54
C THR A 81 -1.66 12.16 20.03
N GLY A 82 -2.52 12.61 19.14
CA GLY A 82 -3.82 13.19 19.49
C GLY A 82 -4.59 13.71 18.29
N ASP A 83 -5.76 14.25 18.59
CA ASP A 83 -6.61 15.02 17.68
C ASP A 83 -6.45 16.53 17.91
N GLY A 84 -7.18 17.36 17.18
CA GLY A 84 -7.11 18.81 17.32
C GLY A 84 -7.51 19.31 18.72
N LEU A 85 -8.47 18.67 19.37
CA LEU A 85 -8.86 19.02 20.73
C LEU A 85 -7.73 18.72 21.74
N LYS A 86 -7.12 17.55 21.62
CA LYS A 86 -6.00 17.16 22.47
C LYS A 86 -4.79 18.06 22.26
N TYR A 87 -4.55 18.51 21.03
CA TYR A 87 -3.49 19.48 20.73
C TYR A 87 -3.69 20.80 21.48
N LEU A 88 -4.90 21.37 21.44
CA LEU A 88 -5.23 22.61 22.15
C LEU A 88 -5.05 22.46 23.67
N MET A 89 -5.37 21.29 24.21
CA MET A 89 -5.23 21.04 25.65
C MET A 89 -3.77 20.83 26.08
N GLU A 90 -2.99 20.06 25.32
CA GLU A 90 -1.62 19.67 25.70
C GLU A 90 -0.56 20.68 25.27
N HIS A 91 -0.70 21.29 24.09
CA HIS A 91 0.27 22.23 23.56
C HIS A 91 -0.09 23.68 23.85
N GLU A 92 -1.34 24.07 23.62
CA GLU A 92 -1.79 25.45 23.89
C GLU A 92 -2.24 25.64 25.35
N HIS A 93 -2.15 24.58 26.18
CA HIS A 93 -2.49 24.57 27.60
C HIS A 93 -3.90 25.05 27.92
N MET A 94 -4.84 24.85 27.00
CA MET A 94 -6.24 25.19 27.20
C MET A 94 -6.91 24.17 28.11
N LYS A 95 -7.79 24.63 29.00
CA LYS A 95 -8.70 23.72 29.71
C LYS A 95 -9.71 23.14 28.75
N PHE A 96 -10.21 21.94 29.03
CA PHE A 96 -11.16 21.24 28.16
C PHE A 96 -12.33 22.14 27.70
N VAL A 97 -12.95 22.86 28.63
CA VAL A 97 -14.07 23.77 28.32
C VAL A 97 -13.64 24.91 27.40
N GLU A 98 -12.45 25.47 27.62
CA GLU A 98 -11.90 26.53 26.79
C GLU A 98 -11.61 26.04 25.37
N ALA A 99 -11.03 24.84 25.22
CA ALA A 99 -10.74 24.22 23.93
C ALA A 99 -12.04 23.90 23.16
N ILE A 100 -13.07 23.37 23.82
CA ILE A 100 -14.38 23.13 23.20
C ILE A 100 -15.04 24.43 22.75
N LYS A 101 -14.97 25.50 23.55
CA LYS A 101 -15.52 26.83 23.20
C LYS A 101 -14.73 27.42 22.00
N TRP A 102 -13.41 27.31 22.03
CA TRP A 102 -12.55 27.77 20.92
C TRP A 102 -12.90 27.06 19.59
N LEU A 103 -13.05 25.72 19.64
CA LEU A 103 -13.45 24.93 18.48
C LEU A 103 -14.89 25.24 18.04
N GLY A 104 -15.81 25.42 18.98
CA GLY A 104 -17.18 25.82 18.69
C GLY A 104 -17.24 27.14 17.93
N GLN A 105 -16.48 28.16 18.35
CA GLN A 105 -16.37 29.44 17.65
C GLN A 105 -15.76 29.28 16.26
N LYS A 106 -14.70 28.47 16.13
CA LYS A 106 -14.04 28.22 14.85
C LYS A 106 -14.97 27.57 13.82
N TYR A 107 -15.76 26.58 14.25
CA TYR A 107 -16.65 25.82 13.36
C TYR A 107 -18.10 26.28 13.41
N THR A 108 -18.37 27.46 13.99
CA THR A 108 -19.71 28.06 14.08
C THR A 108 -20.74 27.13 14.74
N ILE A 109 -20.29 26.40 15.77
CA ILE A 109 -21.14 25.54 16.59
C ILE A 109 -21.45 26.27 17.89
N GLU A 110 -22.74 26.43 18.22
CA GLU A 110 -23.17 27.08 19.43
C GLU A 110 -22.80 26.25 20.67
N VAL A 111 -22.00 26.84 21.55
CA VAL A 111 -21.56 26.21 22.81
C VAL A 111 -22.04 27.08 23.96
N GLU A 112 -22.84 26.51 24.86
CA GLU A 112 -23.35 27.23 26.03
C GLU A 112 -22.23 27.92 26.82
N GLY A 113 -22.38 29.26 27.10
CA GLY A 113 -21.36 30.04 27.77
C GLY A 113 -20.12 30.39 26.94
N ALA A 114 -20.25 30.47 25.64
CA ALA A 114 -19.12 30.77 24.71
C ALA A 114 -18.65 32.24 24.77
N GLU A 115 -19.44 33.14 25.28
CA GLU A 115 -19.25 34.62 25.18
C GLU A 115 -17.94 35.14 25.82
N ASP A 116 -17.27 34.38 26.68
CA ASP A 116 -16.10 34.82 27.44
C ASP A 116 -14.75 34.31 26.91
N VAL A 117 -14.73 33.56 25.80
CA VAL A 117 -13.46 33.04 25.24
C VAL A 117 -12.87 34.04 24.25
N LYS A 118 -11.99 34.92 24.74
CA LYS A 118 -11.18 35.78 23.86
C LYS A 118 -10.23 34.88 23.08
N LEU A 119 -10.52 34.65 21.79
CA LEU A 119 -9.55 34.13 20.85
C LEU A 119 -8.36 35.09 20.91
N LYS A 120 -7.23 34.65 21.42
CA LYS A 120 -6.01 35.46 21.36
C LYS A 120 -5.73 35.69 19.88
N PRO A 121 -5.80 36.93 19.36
CA PRO A 121 -5.44 37.19 18.00
C PRO A 121 -3.96 36.88 17.90
N LYS A 122 -3.61 35.81 17.16
CA LYS A 122 -2.22 35.56 16.80
C LYS A 122 -1.76 36.79 16.03
N LYS A 123 -0.68 37.43 16.51
CA LYS A 123 0.09 38.31 15.63
C LYS A 123 0.38 37.50 14.36
N ILE A 124 -0.26 37.91 13.28
CA ILE A 124 0.11 37.47 11.95
C ILE A 124 1.58 37.93 11.79
N THR A 125 2.51 37.06 12.18
CA THR A 125 3.88 37.22 11.71
C THR A 125 3.73 37.21 10.21
N LYS A 126 4.06 38.35 9.58
CA LYS A 126 4.03 38.51 8.13
C LYS A 126 4.49 37.20 7.52
N ALA A 127 3.64 36.64 6.68
CA ALA A 127 3.99 35.45 5.93
C ALA A 127 5.40 35.66 5.37
N VAL A 128 6.33 34.90 5.87
CA VAL A 128 7.66 34.84 5.24
C VAL A 128 7.35 34.43 3.81
N PRO A 129 7.78 35.18 2.79
CA PRO A 129 7.48 34.83 1.42
C PRO A 129 7.87 33.38 1.27
N ARG A 130 6.90 32.54 0.89
CA ARG A 130 7.07 31.12 0.61
C ARG A 130 8.18 31.08 -0.44
N ILE A 131 9.40 30.80 -0.02
CA ILE A 131 10.45 30.44 -0.95
C ILE A 131 9.92 29.15 -1.55
N GLU A 132 9.44 29.20 -2.78
CA GLU A 132 9.15 28.00 -3.55
C GLU A 132 10.46 27.23 -3.63
N GLU A 133 10.68 26.32 -2.69
CA GLU A 133 11.79 25.38 -2.79
C GLU A 133 11.61 24.66 -4.12
N LYS A 134 12.54 24.87 -5.03
CA LYS A 134 12.57 24.12 -6.28
C LYS A 134 12.44 22.64 -5.93
N PRO A 135 11.55 21.91 -6.60
CA PRO A 135 11.36 20.49 -6.30
C PRO A 135 12.71 19.78 -6.34
N LYS A 136 13.04 19.09 -5.25
CA LYS A 136 14.32 18.37 -5.16
C LYS A 136 14.38 17.32 -6.27
N PRO A 137 15.52 17.11 -6.91
CA PRO A 137 15.66 16.06 -7.90
C PRO A 137 15.36 14.69 -7.29
N LEU A 138 14.77 13.82 -8.07
CA LEU A 138 14.46 12.46 -7.61
C LEU A 138 15.74 11.66 -7.40
N LEU A 139 15.74 10.81 -6.37
CA LEU A 139 16.77 9.80 -6.21
C LEU A 139 16.60 8.75 -7.33
N ILE A 140 17.60 8.64 -8.19
CA ILE A 140 17.71 7.63 -9.24
C ILE A 140 18.96 6.82 -8.95
N LEU A 141 18.82 5.51 -8.86
CA LEU A 141 19.93 4.58 -8.66
C LEU A 141 20.46 4.10 -10.01
N PRO A 142 21.76 3.84 -10.14
CA PRO A 142 22.31 3.31 -11.39
C PRO A 142 21.83 1.87 -11.64
N MET A 143 21.53 1.54 -12.90
CA MET A 143 21.12 0.19 -13.31
C MET A 143 22.19 -0.86 -12.98
N SER A 144 23.47 -0.48 -12.97
CA SER A 144 24.57 -1.36 -12.57
C SER A 144 24.40 -1.91 -11.14
N MET A 145 23.68 -1.21 -10.26
CA MET A 145 23.38 -1.71 -8.93
C MET A 145 22.37 -2.86 -8.97
N VAL A 146 21.48 -2.88 -9.94
CA VAL A 146 20.50 -3.95 -10.19
C VAL A 146 21.24 -5.16 -10.78
N THR A 147 21.97 -4.97 -11.88
CA THR A 147 22.65 -6.06 -12.57
C THR A 147 23.74 -6.74 -11.73
N ALA A 148 24.41 -5.98 -10.85
CA ALA A 148 25.39 -6.55 -9.91
C ALA A 148 24.75 -7.38 -8.78
N ARG A 149 23.43 -7.45 -8.71
CA ARG A 149 22.65 -8.10 -7.65
C ARG A 149 21.55 -8.99 -8.21
N GLU A 150 21.63 -9.37 -9.49
CA GLU A 150 20.68 -10.35 -10.04
C GLU A 150 20.70 -11.63 -9.22
N ALA A 151 19.54 -12.21 -9.00
CA ALA A 151 19.40 -13.43 -8.22
C ALA A 151 20.04 -14.58 -8.97
N THR A 152 20.96 -15.22 -8.30
CA THR A 152 21.64 -16.44 -8.74
C THR A 152 21.10 -17.62 -7.94
N ASP A 153 21.76 -18.77 -8.05
CA ASP A 153 21.42 -19.99 -7.33
C ASP A 153 21.50 -19.87 -5.79
N ASN A 154 21.96 -18.73 -5.28
CA ASN A 154 22.07 -18.47 -3.85
C ASN A 154 20.82 -17.81 -3.23
N ASP A 155 19.81 -17.41 -4.03
CA ASP A 155 18.60 -16.80 -3.50
C ASP A 155 17.59 -17.87 -3.06
N THR A 156 17.22 -17.84 -1.77
CA THR A 156 16.34 -18.84 -1.15
C THR A 156 14.96 -18.88 -1.83
N LEU A 157 14.38 -17.72 -2.15
CA LEU A 157 13.08 -17.68 -2.80
C LEU A 157 13.16 -18.16 -4.25
N CYS A 158 14.19 -17.76 -5.00
CA CYS A 158 14.37 -18.21 -6.39
C CYS A 158 14.57 -19.72 -6.46
N ASN A 159 15.34 -20.30 -5.51
CA ASN A 159 15.52 -21.74 -5.42
C ASN A 159 14.21 -22.46 -5.08
N TRP A 160 13.41 -21.91 -4.18
CA TRP A 160 12.09 -22.46 -3.91
C TRP A 160 11.17 -22.38 -5.14
N LEU A 161 11.15 -21.26 -5.87
CA LEU A 161 10.39 -21.16 -7.12
C LEU A 161 10.81 -22.21 -8.16
N ARG A 162 12.10 -22.51 -8.29
CA ARG A 162 12.64 -23.55 -9.20
C ARG A 162 12.22 -24.97 -8.80
N GLN A 163 11.97 -25.21 -7.50
CA GLN A 163 11.56 -26.51 -6.96
C GLN A 163 10.07 -26.76 -7.07
N LEU A 164 9.26 -25.75 -7.36
CA LEU A 164 7.82 -25.94 -7.55
C LEU A 164 7.56 -26.83 -8.77
N PRO A 165 6.52 -27.68 -8.73
CA PRO A 165 6.22 -28.63 -9.79
C PRO A 165 5.58 -27.97 -11.02
N TRP A 166 6.29 -27.01 -11.59
CA TRP A 166 5.88 -26.33 -12.82
C TRP A 166 5.76 -27.31 -14.00
N GLY A 167 4.82 -27.05 -14.89
CA GLY A 167 4.80 -27.71 -16.19
C GLY A 167 5.98 -27.27 -17.07
N PRO A 168 6.24 -27.98 -18.18
CA PRO A 168 7.41 -27.68 -19.05
C PRO A 168 7.46 -26.23 -19.55
N MET A 169 6.33 -25.65 -19.90
CA MET A 169 6.23 -24.26 -20.39
C MET A 169 6.59 -23.26 -19.29
N GLN A 170 6.05 -23.42 -18.10
CA GLN A 170 6.33 -22.56 -16.96
C GLN A 170 7.80 -22.70 -16.54
N GLN A 171 8.33 -23.90 -16.51
CA GLN A 171 9.74 -24.15 -16.23
C GLN A 171 10.66 -23.42 -17.23
N ALA A 172 10.32 -23.45 -18.52
CA ALA A 172 11.06 -22.75 -19.57
C ALA A 172 10.99 -21.21 -19.43
N THR A 173 9.91 -20.68 -18.86
CA THR A 173 9.72 -19.22 -18.70
C THR A 173 10.24 -18.68 -17.39
N LEU A 174 10.49 -19.51 -16.37
CA LEU A 174 10.87 -19.11 -15.02
C LEU A 174 12.08 -18.18 -14.99
N GLU A 175 13.20 -18.62 -15.59
CA GLU A 175 14.45 -17.84 -15.57
C GLU A 175 14.29 -16.51 -16.33
N ARG A 176 13.53 -16.52 -17.43
CA ARG A 176 13.20 -15.29 -18.16
C ARG A 176 12.40 -14.33 -17.26
N VAL A 177 11.40 -14.83 -16.54
CA VAL A 177 10.59 -13.99 -15.62
C VAL A 177 11.45 -13.41 -14.50
N LEU A 178 12.29 -14.23 -13.85
CA LEU A 178 13.20 -13.75 -12.81
C LEU A 178 14.11 -12.62 -13.33
N LYS A 179 14.61 -12.76 -14.56
CA LYS A 179 15.43 -11.76 -15.23
C LYS A 179 14.65 -10.52 -15.64
N ASP A 180 13.50 -10.68 -16.29
CA ASP A 180 12.65 -9.56 -16.74
C ASP A 180 12.19 -8.69 -15.58
N TYR A 181 11.89 -9.30 -14.43
CA TYR A 181 11.50 -8.59 -13.20
C TYR A 181 12.70 -8.11 -12.37
N HIS A 182 13.93 -8.39 -12.83
CA HIS A 182 15.15 -8.05 -12.09
C HIS A 182 15.11 -8.50 -10.63
N VAL A 183 14.73 -9.74 -10.40
CA VAL A 183 14.75 -10.28 -9.04
C VAL A 183 16.20 -10.34 -8.57
N GLY A 184 16.49 -9.68 -7.45
CA GLY A 184 17.85 -9.53 -6.97
C GLY A 184 18.11 -10.31 -5.68
N HIS A 185 19.40 -10.45 -5.33
CA HIS A 185 19.86 -11.07 -4.10
C HIS A 185 20.82 -10.15 -3.35
N SER A 186 20.70 -10.07 -2.03
CA SER A 186 21.55 -9.27 -1.15
C SER A 186 22.57 -10.14 -0.43
N LYS A 187 23.70 -9.55 0.00
CA LYS A 187 24.75 -10.24 0.76
C LYS A 187 24.26 -10.84 2.09
N ASP A 188 23.18 -10.32 2.64
CA ASP A 188 22.55 -10.79 3.89
C ASP A 188 21.31 -11.67 3.60
N GLU A 189 21.35 -12.41 2.51
CA GLU A 189 20.41 -13.49 2.14
C GLU A 189 18.96 -13.02 2.00
N LYS A 190 18.74 -11.80 1.50
CA LYS A 190 17.40 -11.28 1.20
C LYS A 190 17.19 -11.18 -0.29
N THR A 191 16.03 -11.57 -0.75
CA THR A 191 15.55 -11.26 -2.09
C THR A 191 15.34 -9.76 -2.23
N ILE A 192 15.81 -9.18 -3.33
CA ILE A 192 15.63 -7.77 -3.65
C ILE A 192 14.56 -7.64 -4.73
N TRP A 193 13.47 -6.97 -4.40
CA TRP A 193 12.42 -6.56 -5.32
C TRP A 193 12.71 -5.16 -5.82
N TRP A 194 13.43 -5.06 -6.96
CA TRP A 194 13.80 -3.76 -7.51
C TRP A 194 12.60 -3.02 -8.05
N GLN A 195 12.43 -1.77 -7.62
CA GLN A 195 11.42 -0.88 -8.15
C GLN A 195 12.02 -0.02 -9.26
N ILE A 196 11.74 -0.43 -10.48
CA ILE A 196 12.14 0.25 -11.71
C ILE A 196 10.87 0.87 -12.28
N ASP A 197 10.89 2.19 -12.53
CA ASP A 197 9.71 2.89 -12.98
C ASP A 197 9.38 2.64 -14.46
N TYR A 198 8.28 3.24 -14.92
CA TYR A 198 7.83 3.10 -16.30
C TYR A 198 8.90 3.49 -17.34
N ASP A 199 9.74 4.47 -17.01
CA ASP A 199 10.79 4.96 -17.90
C ASP A 199 12.12 4.20 -17.77
N GLY A 200 12.18 3.16 -16.94
CA GLY A 200 13.36 2.31 -16.73
C GLY A 200 14.33 2.85 -15.68
N GLN A 201 13.94 3.87 -14.92
CA GLN A 201 14.77 4.43 -13.86
C GLN A 201 14.61 3.64 -12.56
N VAL A 202 15.73 3.26 -11.96
CA VAL A 202 15.74 2.51 -10.70
C VAL A 202 15.44 3.47 -9.54
N ARG A 203 14.32 3.28 -8.87
CA ARG A 203 13.89 4.11 -7.74
C ARG A 203 14.44 3.61 -6.42
N THR A 204 14.30 2.32 -6.17
CA THR A 204 14.75 1.66 -4.95
C THR A 204 14.66 0.14 -5.10
N GLY A 205 14.86 -0.60 -4.02
CA GLY A 205 14.59 -2.02 -3.92
C GLY A 205 14.05 -2.34 -2.52
N LYS A 206 13.06 -3.21 -2.47
CA LYS A 206 12.51 -3.77 -1.22
C LYS A 206 13.23 -5.07 -0.94
N LEU A 207 13.82 -5.20 0.25
CA LEU A 207 14.52 -6.41 0.68
C LEU A 207 13.61 -7.23 1.57
N MET A 208 13.52 -8.52 1.29
CA MET A 208 12.67 -9.45 2.02
C MET A 208 13.39 -10.79 2.22
N LYS A 209 13.41 -11.28 3.46
CA LYS A 209 13.93 -12.61 3.75
C LYS A 209 12.81 -13.64 3.65
N TYR A 210 13.12 -14.76 3.01
CA TYR A 210 12.21 -15.88 2.83
C TYR A 210 12.81 -17.15 3.46
N LYS A 211 11.93 -18.03 3.91
CA LYS A 211 12.26 -19.40 4.31
C LYS A 211 12.31 -20.31 3.09
N THR A 212 12.86 -21.50 3.25
CA THR A 212 12.96 -22.50 2.18
C THR A 212 11.63 -23.02 1.65
N ASP A 213 10.54 -22.76 2.36
CA ASP A 213 9.16 -23.06 1.96
C ASP A 213 8.49 -21.92 1.18
N GLY A 214 9.23 -20.86 0.84
CA GLY A 214 8.73 -19.70 0.11
C GLY A 214 7.92 -18.70 0.96
N HIS A 215 7.76 -18.96 2.27
CA HIS A 215 7.10 -18.03 3.17
C HIS A 215 8.07 -16.95 3.66
N ARG A 216 7.53 -15.75 3.90
CA ARG A 216 8.31 -14.67 4.51
C ARG A 216 8.81 -15.10 5.90
N ASP A 217 10.09 -14.92 6.15
CA ASP A 217 10.67 -15.12 7.48
C ASP A 217 10.25 -13.98 8.42
N ARG A 218 9.22 -14.21 9.22
CA ARG A 218 8.69 -13.24 10.19
C ARG A 218 9.34 -13.34 11.57
N GLU A 219 10.15 -14.37 11.79
CA GLU A 219 10.85 -14.60 13.06
C GLU A 219 12.13 -13.77 13.12
N ASP A 220 12.76 -13.53 11.97
CA ASP A 220 13.89 -12.62 11.87
C ASP A 220 13.41 -11.16 11.91
N LYS A 221 13.77 -10.45 12.97
CA LYS A 221 13.47 -9.01 13.14
C LYS A 221 14.02 -8.14 12.01
N ASN A 222 15.05 -8.61 11.33
CA ASN A 222 15.69 -7.94 10.20
C ASN A 222 15.18 -8.44 8.84
N SER A 223 14.09 -9.21 8.79
CA SER A 223 13.58 -9.83 7.57
C SER A 223 13.16 -8.84 6.48
N PHE A 224 13.07 -7.56 6.78
CA PHE A 224 12.60 -6.51 5.89
C PHE A 224 13.48 -5.26 5.95
N ASP A 225 13.80 -4.68 4.79
CA ASP A 225 14.51 -3.41 4.68
C ASP A 225 14.26 -2.77 3.29
N TRP A 226 14.83 -1.59 3.06
CA TRP A 226 14.83 -0.90 1.78
C TRP A 226 16.24 -0.50 1.36
N ILE A 227 16.54 -0.62 0.07
CA ILE A 227 17.84 -0.19 -0.49
C ILE A 227 18.10 1.29 -0.19
N HIS A 228 17.13 2.19 -0.39
CA HIS A 228 17.31 3.62 -0.12
C HIS A 228 17.63 3.91 1.35
N ASN A 229 17.11 3.13 2.32
CA ASN A 229 17.44 3.26 3.73
C ASN A 229 18.90 2.87 4.00
N ARG A 230 19.36 1.77 3.39
CA ARG A 230 20.77 1.32 3.50
C ARG A 230 21.72 2.36 2.90
N LEU A 231 21.35 2.89 1.74
CA LEU A 231 22.16 3.93 1.07
C LEU A 231 22.17 5.23 1.85
N LYS A 232 21.05 5.61 2.50
CA LYS A 232 21.01 6.77 3.40
C LYS A 232 21.92 6.58 4.62
N LYS A 233 21.86 5.39 5.27
CA LYS A 233 22.78 5.03 6.37
C LYS A 233 24.25 5.06 5.92
N ALA A 234 24.53 4.65 4.70
CA ALA A 234 25.85 4.68 4.10
C ALA A 234 26.26 6.08 3.57
N ARG A 235 25.45 7.13 3.80
CA ARG A 235 25.66 8.51 3.35
C ARG A 235 25.80 8.66 1.83
N TYR A 236 25.22 7.77 1.05
CA TYR A 236 25.19 7.84 -0.41
C TYR A 236 24.24 8.94 -0.91
N TRP A 237 23.23 9.27 -0.13
CA TRP A 237 22.27 10.33 -0.40
C TRP A 237 21.62 10.84 0.88
N SER A 238 21.00 12.03 0.80
CA SER A 238 20.24 12.63 1.90
C SER A 238 18.90 13.18 1.41
N GLU A 239 17.92 13.24 2.30
CA GLU A 239 16.60 13.82 2.01
C GLU A 239 16.64 15.34 1.82
N SER A 240 17.72 16.00 2.26
CA SER A 240 17.96 17.42 1.98
C SER A 240 18.31 17.67 0.52
N GLU A 241 18.95 16.71 -0.16
CA GLU A 241 19.46 16.85 -1.52
C GLU A 241 18.52 16.26 -2.56
N LYS A 242 17.89 15.13 -2.27
CA LYS A 242 17.06 14.37 -3.22
C LYS A 242 15.76 13.91 -2.59
N GLN A 243 14.72 13.79 -3.41
CA GLN A 243 13.45 13.19 -3.03
C GLN A 243 13.43 11.71 -3.43
N MET A 244 13.03 10.85 -2.51
CA MET A 244 12.81 9.42 -2.78
C MET A 244 11.34 9.16 -3.10
N GLU A 245 11.09 8.50 -4.22
CA GLU A 245 9.76 8.03 -4.60
C GLU A 245 9.80 6.54 -4.93
N THR A 246 8.80 5.82 -4.47
CA THR A 246 8.58 4.42 -4.83
C THR A 246 7.68 4.32 -6.06
N CYS A 247 7.87 3.26 -6.85
CA CYS A 247 6.96 2.92 -7.95
C CYS A 247 6.38 1.51 -7.75
N LEU A 248 5.51 1.09 -8.65
CA LEU A 248 4.99 -0.28 -8.64
C LEU A 248 6.08 -1.25 -9.13
N PHE A 249 6.22 -2.38 -8.46
CA PHE A 249 7.14 -3.43 -8.89
C PHE A 249 6.69 -4.00 -10.25
N GLY A 250 7.62 -4.15 -11.19
CA GLY A 250 7.33 -4.67 -12.53
C GLY A 250 6.73 -3.66 -13.53
N ILE A 251 6.47 -2.39 -13.13
CA ILE A 251 5.82 -1.40 -14.00
C ILE A 251 6.65 -1.06 -15.26
N HIS A 252 7.96 -1.20 -15.23
CA HIS A 252 8.84 -0.99 -16.39
C HIS A 252 8.47 -1.90 -17.58
N LEU A 253 7.95 -3.10 -17.30
CA LEU A 253 7.48 -4.03 -18.33
C LEU A 253 6.30 -3.48 -19.14
N ALA A 254 5.51 -2.58 -18.56
CA ALA A 254 4.39 -1.97 -19.25
C ALA A 254 4.82 -1.10 -20.45
N LYS A 255 6.04 -0.56 -20.43
CA LYS A 255 6.63 0.15 -21.56
C LYS A 255 7.15 -0.81 -22.62
N VAL A 256 7.73 -1.93 -22.20
CA VAL A 256 8.25 -2.98 -23.11
C VAL A 256 7.10 -3.66 -23.86
N TYR A 257 5.97 -3.89 -23.16
CA TYR A 257 4.79 -4.59 -23.71
C TYR A 257 3.57 -3.66 -23.73
N PRO A 258 3.49 -2.72 -24.69
CA PRO A 258 2.51 -1.63 -24.67
C PRO A 258 1.06 -2.07 -24.89
N LYS A 259 0.81 -3.28 -25.40
CA LYS A 259 -0.54 -3.83 -25.64
C LYS A 259 -1.04 -4.76 -24.51
N ALA A 260 -0.14 -5.24 -23.64
CA ALA A 260 -0.49 -6.19 -22.59
C ALA A 260 -1.52 -5.61 -21.58
N THR A 261 -2.41 -6.45 -21.11
CA THR A 261 -3.26 -6.14 -19.93
C THR A 261 -2.37 -6.06 -18.68
N ILE A 262 -2.64 -5.08 -17.85
CA ILE A 262 -1.91 -4.86 -16.60
C ILE A 262 -2.70 -5.52 -15.46
N ASN A 263 -2.13 -6.56 -14.86
CA ASN A 263 -2.69 -7.23 -13.70
C ASN A 263 -1.95 -6.76 -12.45
N ILE A 264 -2.68 -6.26 -11.44
CA ILE A 264 -2.09 -5.69 -10.23
C ILE A 264 -2.44 -6.56 -9.04
N VAL A 265 -1.41 -7.01 -8.32
CA VAL A 265 -1.47 -7.77 -7.07
C VAL A 265 -0.87 -6.97 -5.92
N GLU A 266 -0.98 -7.46 -4.69
CA GLU A 266 -0.38 -6.79 -3.52
C GLU A 266 1.11 -7.09 -3.37
N SER A 267 1.51 -8.35 -3.50
CA SER A 267 2.84 -8.85 -3.21
C SER A 267 3.69 -9.01 -4.46
N GLU A 268 4.97 -8.67 -4.37
CA GLU A 268 5.96 -8.85 -5.43
C GLU A 268 6.16 -10.35 -5.74
N LYS A 269 6.17 -11.21 -4.71
CA LYS A 269 6.24 -12.67 -4.87
C LYS A 269 5.06 -13.18 -5.73
N THR A 270 3.87 -12.73 -5.40
CA THR A 270 2.65 -13.10 -6.14
C THR A 270 2.72 -12.64 -7.59
N ALA A 271 3.21 -11.43 -7.87
CA ALA A 271 3.39 -10.95 -9.25
C ALA A 271 4.32 -11.86 -10.06
N VAL A 272 5.43 -12.30 -9.48
CA VAL A 272 6.40 -13.21 -10.13
C VAL A 272 5.78 -14.60 -10.34
N ILE A 273 5.11 -15.17 -9.34
CA ILE A 273 4.43 -16.47 -9.47
C ILE A 273 3.41 -16.44 -10.60
N MET A 274 2.59 -15.39 -10.65
CA MET A 274 1.58 -15.23 -11.69
C MET A 274 2.22 -15.03 -13.07
N ALA A 275 3.33 -14.29 -13.16
CA ALA A 275 4.06 -14.10 -14.40
C ALA A 275 4.68 -15.42 -14.92
N ILE A 276 5.16 -16.29 -14.04
CA ILE A 276 5.64 -17.63 -14.40
C ILE A 276 4.46 -18.50 -14.85
N ALA A 277 3.40 -18.54 -14.07
CA ALA A 277 2.21 -19.33 -14.36
C ALA A 277 1.59 -19.00 -15.72
N TYR A 278 1.53 -17.71 -16.05
CA TYR A 278 0.89 -17.22 -17.27
C TYR A 278 1.84 -16.98 -18.43
N GLY A 279 3.14 -17.03 -18.27
CA GLY A 279 4.21 -17.15 -19.27
C GLY A 279 4.32 -16.13 -20.39
N ASN A 280 3.23 -15.46 -20.82
CA ASN A 280 3.21 -14.57 -21.98
C ASN A 280 3.11 -13.08 -21.61
N PRO A 281 4.24 -12.33 -21.59
CA PRO A 281 4.24 -10.93 -21.23
C PRO A 281 3.65 -10.01 -22.32
N THR A 282 3.47 -10.47 -23.55
CA THR A 282 2.88 -9.66 -24.63
C THR A 282 1.39 -9.46 -24.43
N SER A 283 0.73 -10.39 -23.73
CA SER A 283 -0.69 -10.37 -23.44
C SER A 283 -0.99 -9.87 -22.02
N ASN A 284 -0.20 -10.28 -21.04
CA ASN A 284 -0.40 -9.99 -19.65
C ASN A 284 0.87 -9.65 -18.89
N ILE A 285 0.85 -8.56 -18.15
CA ILE A 285 1.93 -8.18 -17.23
C ILE A 285 1.36 -8.18 -15.81
N TRP A 286 2.13 -8.76 -14.89
CA TRP A 286 1.81 -8.79 -13.48
C TRP A 286 2.71 -7.81 -12.74
N ILE A 287 2.11 -6.85 -12.05
CA ILE A 287 2.81 -5.84 -11.27
C ILE A 287 2.32 -5.83 -9.83
N ALA A 288 3.16 -5.41 -8.89
CA ALA A 288 2.77 -5.39 -7.49
C ALA A 288 2.80 -3.98 -6.91
N THR A 289 1.84 -3.73 -6.00
CA THR A 289 1.82 -2.49 -5.23
C THR A 289 2.87 -2.48 -4.11
N GLY A 290 3.28 -3.66 -3.63
CA GLY A 290 4.15 -3.83 -2.47
C GLY A 290 3.41 -3.71 -1.13
N GLY A 291 2.09 -3.65 -1.17
CA GLY A 291 1.17 -3.63 -0.03
C GLY A 291 -0.14 -2.91 -0.33
N MET A 292 -1.18 -3.25 0.43
CA MET A 292 -2.57 -2.83 0.24
C MET A 292 -2.78 -1.32 0.07
N SER A 293 -2.01 -0.49 0.79
CA SER A 293 -2.18 0.97 0.82
C SER A 293 -1.47 1.72 -0.32
N PHE A 294 -0.65 1.05 -1.11
CA PHE A 294 0.20 1.71 -2.11
C PHE A 294 -0.44 1.88 -3.49
N LEU A 295 -1.66 1.40 -3.69
CA LEU A 295 -2.42 1.67 -4.91
C LEU A 295 -2.87 3.13 -4.92
N SER A 296 -2.42 3.92 -5.88
CA SER A 296 -2.77 5.34 -6.01
C SER A 296 -2.77 5.80 -7.47
N ARG A 297 -3.54 6.87 -7.75
CA ARG A 297 -3.63 7.46 -9.10
C ARG A 297 -2.26 7.93 -9.62
N SER A 298 -1.42 8.51 -8.75
CA SER A 298 -0.09 8.98 -9.12
C SER A 298 0.82 7.85 -9.60
N LYS A 299 0.82 6.70 -8.91
CA LYS A 299 1.60 5.53 -9.30
C LYS A 299 1.11 4.88 -10.59
N LEU A 300 -0.17 5.06 -10.92
CA LEU A 300 -0.79 4.55 -12.15
C LEU A 300 -0.78 5.56 -13.30
N ALA A 301 -0.24 6.77 -13.10
CA ALA A 301 -0.38 7.89 -14.05
C ALA A 301 0.01 7.49 -15.48
N LYS A 302 1.17 6.87 -15.68
CA LYS A 302 1.63 6.42 -17.01
C LYS A 302 0.74 5.36 -17.65
N LEU A 303 0.17 4.47 -16.85
CA LEU A 303 -0.77 3.45 -17.34
C LEU A 303 -2.12 4.08 -17.73
N ILE A 304 -2.56 5.07 -16.97
CA ILE A 304 -3.80 5.83 -17.24
C ILE A 304 -3.63 6.68 -18.49
N GLU A 305 -2.53 7.41 -18.64
CA GLU A 305 -2.15 8.18 -19.84
C GLU A 305 -2.12 7.29 -21.08
N GLY A 306 -1.53 6.10 -20.96
CA GLY A 306 -1.48 5.08 -22.01
C GLY A 306 -2.78 4.32 -22.24
N LYS A 307 -3.88 4.68 -21.57
CA LYS A 307 -5.21 4.07 -21.68
C LYS A 307 -5.21 2.55 -21.48
N ARG A 308 -4.29 2.04 -20.62
CA ARG A 308 -4.08 0.61 -20.42
C ARG A 308 -5.29 -0.06 -19.72
N LYS A 309 -5.59 -1.30 -20.11
CA LYS A 309 -6.55 -2.15 -19.38
C LYS A 309 -5.87 -2.59 -18.06
N ILE A 310 -6.53 -2.37 -16.94
CA ILE A 310 -6.01 -2.69 -15.60
C ILE A 310 -6.99 -3.62 -14.89
N LEU A 311 -6.50 -4.77 -14.45
CA LEU A 311 -7.23 -5.72 -13.61
C LEU A 311 -6.57 -5.77 -12.23
N LEU A 312 -7.38 -5.69 -11.20
CA LEU A 312 -6.95 -5.70 -9.81
C LEU A 312 -7.24 -7.06 -9.18
N TYR A 313 -6.23 -7.66 -8.59
CA TYR A 313 -6.27 -8.94 -7.87
C TYR A 313 -5.85 -8.72 -6.40
N PRO A 314 -6.69 -8.06 -5.59
CA PRO A 314 -6.40 -7.91 -4.16
C PRO A 314 -6.40 -9.25 -3.44
N ASP A 315 -5.69 -9.32 -2.33
CA ASP A 315 -5.89 -10.37 -1.34
C ASP A 315 -7.34 -10.28 -0.83
N GLN A 316 -7.89 -11.38 -0.36
CA GLN A 316 -9.31 -11.44 0.00
C GLN A 316 -9.72 -10.38 1.04
N ASP A 317 -8.88 -10.14 2.05
CA ASP A 317 -9.12 -9.11 3.09
C ASP A 317 -8.92 -7.67 2.57
N GLY A 318 -8.35 -7.50 1.37
CA GLY A 318 -8.13 -6.25 0.66
C GLY A 318 -9.22 -5.85 -0.33
N ILE A 319 -10.16 -6.75 -0.68
CA ILE A 319 -11.13 -6.55 -1.77
C ILE A 319 -11.92 -5.24 -1.61
N GLU A 320 -12.52 -5.01 -0.46
CA GLU A 320 -13.33 -3.80 -0.24
C GLU A 320 -12.49 -2.53 -0.22
N LYS A 321 -11.28 -2.60 0.31
CA LYS A 321 -10.35 -1.46 0.31
C LYS A 321 -9.93 -1.09 -1.11
N TRP A 322 -9.62 -2.09 -1.95
CA TRP A 322 -9.24 -1.84 -3.34
C TRP A 322 -10.44 -1.40 -4.18
N ARG A 323 -11.64 -1.90 -3.88
CA ARG A 323 -12.88 -1.41 -4.49
C ARG A 323 -13.10 0.09 -4.20
N ALA A 324 -12.88 0.53 -2.96
CA ALA A 324 -12.94 1.94 -2.60
C ALA A 324 -11.85 2.76 -3.30
N LYS A 325 -10.60 2.26 -3.34
CA LYS A 325 -9.50 2.89 -4.06
C LYS A 325 -9.75 3.01 -5.57
N MET A 326 -10.31 1.98 -6.18
CA MET A 326 -10.68 2.00 -7.59
C MET A 326 -11.69 3.12 -7.89
N LYS A 327 -12.69 3.30 -7.01
CA LYS A 327 -13.66 4.41 -7.13
C LYS A 327 -12.99 5.77 -6.96
N GLU A 328 -12.09 5.93 -5.97
CA GLU A 328 -11.32 7.15 -5.74
C GLU A 328 -10.45 7.51 -6.96
N ILE A 329 -9.78 6.52 -7.54
CA ILE A 329 -8.93 6.71 -8.72
C ILE A 329 -9.77 7.09 -9.95
N GLY A 330 -10.99 6.56 -10.10
CA GLY A 330 -11.95 6.93 -11.13
C GLY A 330 -11.47 6.65 -12.56
N TYR A 331 -10.70 5.58 -12.79
CA TYR A 331 -10.23 5.22 -14.12
C TYR A 331 -11.12 4.16 -14.76
N VAL A 332 -11.70 4.48 -15.94
CA VAL A 332 -12.74 3.67 -16.60
C VAL A 332 -12.28 2.28 -17.06
N ASN A 333 -10.99 2.13 -17.42
CA ASN A 333 -10.41 0.87 -17.88
C ASN A 333 -9.79 0.05 -16.74
N MET A 334 -10.12 0.35 -15.48
CA MET A 334 -9.66 -0.40 -14.31
C MET A 334 -10.84 -1.12 -13.66
N ARG A 335 -10.67 -2.40 -13.38
CA ARG A 335 -11.71 -3.26 -12.78
C ARG A 335 -11.10 -4.24 -11.78
N LEU A 336 -11.89 -4.71 -10.84
CA LEU A 336 -11.56 -5.93 -10.09
C LEU A 336 -11.66 -7.13 -11.04
N ALA A 337 -10.71 -8.05 -10.92
CA ALA A 337 -10.78 -9.31 -11.64
C ALA A 337 -12.03 -10.09 -11.25
N LYS A 338 -12.62 -10.82 -12.18
CA LYS A 338 -13.78 -11.68 -11.90
C LYS A 338 -13.38 -12.94 -11.14
N SER A 339 -12.17 -13.45 -11.41
CA SER A 339 -11.58 -14.64 -10.80
C SER A 339 -10.80 -14.29 -9.51
N LEU A 340 -11.46 -13.62 -8.56
CA LEU A 340 -10.85 -13.39 -7.25
C LEU A 340 -10.88 -14.70 -6.45
N VAL A 341 -9.75 -14.97 -5.78
CA VAL A 341 -9.68 -16.09 -4.83
C VAL A 341 -10.46 -15.72 -3.58
N ILE A 342 -11.46 -16.52 -3.24
CA ILE A 342 -12.27 -16.38 -2.02
C ILE A 342 -12.20 -17.69 -1.28
N ASP A 343 -11.46 -17.71 -0.18
CA ASP A 343 -11.35 -18.85 0.72
C ASP A 343 -11.77 -18.43 2.14
N PRO A 344 -12.98 -18.79 2.59
CA PRO A 344 -13.46 -18.41 3.91
C PRO A 344 -12.59 -18.92 5.07
N LYS A 345 -11.84 -20.02 4.83
CA LYS A 345 -10.95 -20.61 5.84
C LYS A 345 -9.59 -19.89 5.91
N ASN A 346 -9.17 -19.27 4.80
CA ASN A 346 -7.92 -18.55 4.73
C ASN A 346 -8.11 -17.19 4.02
N PRO A 347 -8.58 -16.15 4.75
CA PRO A 347 -8.86 -14.84 4.18
C PRO A 347 -7.61 -14.08 3.68
N LYS A 348 -6.41 -14.59 3.93
CA LYS A 348 -5.14 -14.01 3.45
C LYS A 348 -4.59 -14.72 2.22
N LYS A 349 -5.30 -15.72 1.72
CA LYS A 349 -4.92 -16.45 0.52
C LYS A 349 -5.01 -15.54 -0.69
N ASP A 350 -3.97 -15.49 -1.47
CA ASP A 350 -3.90 -14.73 -2.71
C ASP A 350 -3.94 -15.64 -3.95
N CYS A 351 -3.91 -15.03 -5.14
CA CYS A 351 -3.92 -15.80 -6.38
C CYS A 351 -2.64 -16.61 -6.61
N GLY A 352 -1.49 -16.19 -6.06
CA GLY A 352 -0.25 -16.96 -6.11
C GLY A 352 -0.32 -18.22 -5.25
N ASP A 353 -0.89 -18.12 -4.05
CA ASP A 353 -1.11 -19.28 -3.18
C ASP A 353 -2.04 -20.30 -3.85
N TYR A 354 -3.09 -19.82 -4.53
CA TYR A 354 -3.99 -20.68 -5.28
C TYR A 354 -3.26 -21.43 -6.42
N ILE A 355 -2.43 -20.73 -7.18
CA ILE A 355 -1.62 -21.37 -8.24
C ILE A 355 -0.71 -22.45 -7.66
N ILE A 356 -0.03 -22.18 -6.56
CA ILE A 356 0.87 -23.15 -5.91
C ILE A 356 0.11 -24.40 -5.48
N GLU A 357 -1.06 -24.25 -4.87
CA GLU A 357 -1.91 -25.41 -4.50
C GLU A 357 -2.29 -26.24 -5.74
N LYS A 358 -2.71 -25.59 -6.81
CA LYS A 358 -3.05 -26.27 -8.07
C LYS A 358 -1.86 -26.99 -8.69
N LEU A 359 -0.67 -26.43 -8.63
CA LEU A 359 0.54 -27.11 -9.10
C LEU A 359 0.79 -28.42 -8.34
N TYR A 360 0.65 -28.40 -7.00
CA TYR A 360 0.81 -29.62 -6.23
C TYR A 360 -0.30 -30.66 -6.44
N GLU A 361 -1.56 -30.21 -6.66
CA GLU A 361 -2.67 -31.10 -7.02
C GLU A 361 -2.37 -31.81 -8.35
N ILE A 362 -1.99 -31.07 -9.38
CA ILE A 362 -1.65 -31.61 -10.70
C ILE A 362 -0.45 -32.55 -10.62
N ASP A 363 0.58 -32.20 -9.86
CA ASP A 363 1.77 -33.06 -9.69
C ASP A 363 1.42 -34.37 -8.96
N ALA A 364 0.56 -34.29 -7.95
CA ALA A 364 0.11 -35.49 -7.23
C ALA A 364 -0.72 -36.42 -8.13
N GLU A 365 -1.57 -35.86 -9.00
CA GLU A 365 -2.33 -36.65 -10.00
C GLU A 365 -1.41 -37.27 -11.03
N ARG A 366 -0.42 -36.53 -11.54
CA ARG A 366 0.59 -37.04 -12.48
C ARG A 366 1.35 -38.23 -11.87
N LYS A 367 1.85 -38.06 -10.63
CA LYS A 367 2.56 -39.14 -9.93
C LYS A 367 1.73 -40.38 -9.69
N LYS A 368 0.41 -40.23 -9.40
CA LYS A 368 -0.51 -41.38 -9.30
C LYS A 368 -0.64 -42.13 -10.63
N LYS A 369 -0.69 -41.42 -11.75
CA LYS A 369 -0.72 -42.05 -13.08
C LYS A 369 0.59 -42.76 -13.42
N GLU A 370 1.74 -42.15 -13.10
CA GLU A 370 3.07 -42.71 -13.34
C GLU A 370 3.35 -43.98 -12.49
N LEU A 371 2.72 -44.09 -11.30
CA LEU A 371 2.87 -45.25 -10.40
C LEU A 371 2.03 -46.48 -10.78
N GLY A 372 1.44 -46.50 -12.00
CA GLY A 372 0.84 -47.69 -12.60
C GLY A 372 -0.59 -48.00 -12.16
N ASN A 373 -1.29 -47.08 -11.52
CA ASN A 373 -2.74 -47.12 -11.45
C ASN A 373 -3.29 -46.56 -12.78
N GLU A 374 -3.40 -47.42 -13.81
CA GLU A 374 -4.18 -47.06 -14.99
C GLU A 374 -5.57 -46.64 -14.53
N PRO A 375 -6.01 -45.43 -14.88
CA PRO A 375 -7.37 -45.03 -14.54
C PRO A 375 -8.36 -45.99 -15.17
N THR A 376 -9.34 -46.42 -14.38
CA THR A 376 -10.45 -47.21 -14.94
C THR A 376 -11.13 -46.44 -16.04
N ALA A 377 -11.81 -47.13 -16.96
CA ALA A 377 -12.56 -46.50 -18.03
C ALA A 377 -13.58 -45.45 -17.46
N GLU A 378 -14.19 -45.76 -16.30
CA GLU A 378 -15.10 -44.85 -15.56
C GLU A 378 -14.43 -43.61 -15.03
N GLU A 379 -13.18 -43.73 -14.54
CA GLU A 379 -12.40 -42.57 -14.08
C GLU A 379 -11.95 -41.67 -15.23
N LEU A 380 -11.62 -42.28 -16.39
CA LEU A 380 -11.28 -41.56 -17.62
C LEU A 380 -12.51 -40.80 -18.18
N GLU A 381 -13.68 -41.43 -18.15
CA GLU A 381 -14.92 -40.81 -18.59
C GLU A 381 -15.38 -39.71 -17.66
N ARG A 382 -15.19 -39.89 -16.36
CA ARG A 382 -15.45 -38.86 -15.35
C ARG A 382 -14.49 -37.67 -15.50
N TYR A 383 -13.20 -37.94 -15.72
CA TYR A 383 -12.19 -36.94 -15.99
C TYR A 383 -12.49 -36.13 -17.25
N ASN A 384 -12.85 -36.82 -18.35
CA ASN A 384 -13.25 -36.17 -19.59
C ASN A 384 -14.55 -35.35 -19.42
N THR A 385 -15.50 -35.83 -18.63
CA THR A 385 -16.73 -35.11 -18.34
C THR A 385 -16.50 -33.87 -17.48
N GLU A 386 -15.59 -33.93 -16.49
CA GLU A 386 -15.20 -32.79 -15.66
C GLU A 386 -14.37 -31.77 -16.44
N GLN A 387 -13.48 -32.24 -17.35
CA GLN A 387 -12.77 -31.41 -18.30
C GLN A 387 -13.72 -30.70 -19.27
N CYS A 388 -14.71 -31.38 -19.81
CA CYS A 388 -15.73 -30.79 -20.67
C CYS A 388 -16.55 -29.74 -19.91
N LYS A 389 -16.96 -30.01 -18.67
CA LYS A 389 -17.67 -29.03 -17.82
C LYS A 389 -16.77 -27.81 -17.49
N LEU A 390 -15.50 -28.06 -17.22
CA LEU A 390 -14.51 -26.98 -17.00
C LEU A 390 -14.35 -26.15 -18.28
N LEU A 391 -14.26 -26.79 -19.45
CA LEU A 391 -14.19 -26.15 -20.75
C LEU A 391 -15.45 -25.34 -21.08
N ASP A 392 -16.62 -25.84 -20.76
CA ASP A 392 -17.90 -25.13 -20.94
C ASP A 392 -17.99 -23.93 -19.97
N LEU A 393 -17.52 -24.07 -18.73
CA LEU A 393 -17.43 -22.99 -17.76
C LEU A 393 -16.41 -21.94 -18.23
N ILE A 394 -15.32 -22.36 -18.80
CA ILE A 394 -14.26 -21.57 -19.41
C ILE A 394 -14.82 -20.81 -20.61
N ARG A 395 -15.48 -21.48 -21.56
CA ARG A 395 -16.10 -20.88 -22.75
C ARG A 395 -17.27 -19.95 -22.43
N SER A 396 -18.00 -20.21 -21.36
CA SER A 396 -19.08 -19.33 -20.90
C SER A 396 -18.57 -18.05 -20.22
N ASN A 397 -17.27 -17.95 -19.94
CA ASN A 397 -16.66 -16.78 -19.32
C ASN A 397 -15.69 -16.08 -20.28
N PRO A 398 -16.06 -14.93 -20.90
CA PRO A 398 -15.24 -14.22 -21.91
C PRO A 398 -13.82 -13.89 -21.44
N THR A 399 -13.63 -13.75 -20.14
CA THR A 399 -12.30 -13.50 -19.54
C THR A 399 -11.44 -14.75 -19.57
N VAL A 400 -12.01 -15.92 -19.58
CA VAL A 400 -11.32 -17.20 -19.59
C VAL A 400 -11.07 -17.65 -21.03
N ASP A 401 -11.95 -17.34 -21.99
CA ASP A 401 -11.66 -17.47 -23.42
C ASP A 401 -10.47 -16.57 -23.83
N GLU A 402 -10.39 -15.34 -23.29
CA GLU A 402 -9.18 -14.51 -23.42
C GLU A 402 -7.96 -15.20 -22.78
N LEU A 403 -8.11 -15.87 -21.66
CA LEU A 403 -7.04 -16.61 -20.99
C LEU A 403 -6.59 -17.84 -21.79
N ILE A 404 -7.50 -18.58 -22.44
CA ILE A 404 -7.17 -19.72 -23.30
C ILE A 404 -6.47 -19.26 -24.59
N ALA A 405 -6.96 -18.22 -25.23
CA ALA A 405 -6.34 -17.62 -26.40
C ALA A 405 -4.95 -17.05 -26.10
N ILE A 406 -4.73 -16.60 -24.85
CA ILE A 406 -3.44 -16.11 -24.36
C ILE A 406 -2.46 -17.26 -24.10
N PHE A 407 -2.98 -18.44 -23.73
CA PHE A 407 -2.11 -19.56 -23.34
C PHE A 407 -1.65 -20.38 -24.53
N GLU A 408 -2.18 -20.16 -25.76
CA GLU A 408 -2.03 -21.16 -26.82
C GLU A 408 -2.14 -22.58 -26.20
N LEU A 409 -3.02 -22.73 -25.20
CA LEU A 409 -3.30 -24.02 -24.62
C LEU A 409 -3.94 -24.82 -25.75
N GLU A 410 -3.14 -25.57 -26.48
CA GLU A 410 -3.64 -26.78 -27.11
C GLU A 410 -4.27 -27.56 -25.97
N ILE A 411 -5.59 -27.51 -25.92
CA ILE A 411 -6.37 -28.42 -25.09
C ILE A 411 -6.08 -29.77 -25.71
N LEU A 412 -5.08 -30.45 -25.18
CA LEU A 412 -4.87 -31.87 -25.47
C LEU A 412 -6.07 -32.58 -24.89
N ILE A 413 -7.10 -32.75 -25.76
CA ILE A 413 -8.27 -33.60 -25.51
C ILE A 413 -7.80 -35.05 -25.48
#